data_bd315c10fe9bf61cc2938af4fe22b096
#
_entry.id   bd315c10fe9bf61cc2938af4fe22b096
#
_cell.length_a   1.000
_cell.length_b   1.000
_cell.length_c   1.000
_cell.angle_alpha   90.00
_cell.angle_beta   90.00
_cell.angle_gamma   90.00
#
_symmetry.space_group_name_H-M   'P 1'
#
loop_
_entity.id
_entity.type
_entity.pdbx_description
1 polymer ?
#
loop_
_entity_poly.entity_id
_entity_poly.type
_entity_poly.pdbx_seq_one_letter_code
_entity_poly.pdbx_strand_id
1 'polypeptide(L)'
;MGHKRNSGFTLLEIMIALAIIGGLLITLLYTLNYNLGIAGRHRFVTVATLLARDKIEEVEANPEASTGTFQEPYSDYSFAAVVRGSPFPGISEVSVTVSRGDENLKLTDLIGSGNGTDQAH
;
A
#
# COMPACT_ATOMS: atom_id res chain seq x y z
N MET A 1 -60.93 6.59 17.91
CA MET A 1 -60.78 6.17 16.58
C MET A 1 -59.43 6.42 16.05
N GLY A 2 -59.07 7.65 15.91
CA GLY A 2 -57.79 7.94 15.39
C GLY A 2 -56.65 7.32 16.17
N HIS A 3 -56.84 7.16 17.44
CA HIS A 3 -55.80 6.64 18.27
C HIS A 3 -55.43 5.19 17.91
N LYS A 4 -56.43 4.37 17.67
CA LYS A 4 -56.13 3.01 17.34
C LYS A 4 -55.43 2.91 16.02
N ARG A 5 -55.92 3.72 15.10
CA ARG A 5 -55.35 3.69 13.78
C ARG A 5 -53.91 4.16 13.84
N ASN A 6 -53.67 5.21 14.63
CA ASN A 6 -52.32 5.75 14.76
C ASN A 6 -51.42 4.73 15.43
N SER A 7 -51.93 4.00 16.37
CA SER A 7 -51.12 3.01 17.05
C SER A 7 -50.68 1.91 16.11
N GLY A 8 -51.57 1.36 15.32
CA GLY A 8 -51.23 0.31 14.38
C GLY A 8 -50.29 0.84 13.29
N PHE A 9 -50.58 2.06 12.85
CA PHE A 9 -49.78 2.67 11.83
C PHE A 9 -48.37 2.91 12.37
N THR A 10 -48.28 3.39 13.61
CA THR A 10 -46.99 3.69 14.20
C THR A 10 -46.16 2.42 14.37
N LEU A 11 -46.79 1.32 14.72
CA LEU A 11 -46.06 0.08 14.89
C LEU A 11 -45.42 -0.36 13.56
N LEU A 12 -46.21 -0.32 12.49
CA LEU A 12 -45.67 -0.68 11.19
C LEU A 12 -44.58 0.29 10.77
N GLU A 13 -44.80 1.57 11.06
CA GLU A 13 -43.83 2.61 10.72
C GLU A 13 -42.53 2.37 11.44
N ILE A 14 -42.57 2.01 12.72
CA ILE A 14 -41.38 1.72 13.49
C ILE A 14 -40.64 0.53 12.93
N MET A 15 -41.37 -0.50 12.52
CA MET A 15 -40.76 -1.68 11.95
C MET A 15 -40.02 -1.34 10.65
N ILE A 16 -40.66 -0.54 9.81
CA ILE A 16 -40.02 -0.12 8.56
C ILE A 16 -38.83 0.75 8.85
N ALA A 17 -38.93 1.67 9.80
CA ALA A 17 -37.86 2.55 10.15
C ALA A 17 -36.67 1.76 10.68
N LEU A 18 -36.89 0.76 11.51
CA LEU A 18 -35.82 -0.06 12.04
C LEU A 18 -35.16 -0.85 10.93
N ALA A 19 -35.93 -1.34 9.97
CA ALA A 19 -35.37 -2.08 8.86
C ALA A 19 -34.46 -1.20 8.02
N ILE A 20 -34.88 0.05 7.77
CA ILE A 20 -34.09 0.97 6.99
C ILE A 20 -32.82 1.37 7.73
N ILE A 21 -32.95 1.69 9.01
CA ILE A 21 -31.79 2.08 9.81
C ILE A 21 -30.80 0.94 9.90
N GLY A 22 -31.28 -0.29 10.10
CA GLY A 22 -30.41 -1.45 10.17
C GLY A 22 -29.68 -1.66 8.86
N GLY A 23 -30.39 -1.52 7.75
CA GLY A 23 -29.74 -1.67 6.44
C GLY A 23 -28.69 -0.61 6.19
N LEU A 24 -28.98 0.64 6.59
CA LEU A 24 -28.03 1.72 6.41
C LEU A 24 -26.81 1.52 7.29
N LEU A 25 -26.98 1.05 8.51
CA LEU A 25 -25.85 0.80 9.40
C LEU A 25 -24.94 -0.28 8.84
N ILE A 26 -25.52 -1.35 8.33
CA ILE A 26 -24.74 -2.43 7.75
C ILE A 26 -23.96 -1.92 6.55
N THR A 27 -24.60 -1.12 5.71
CA THR A 27 -23.95 -0.56 4.53
C THR A 27 -22.81 0.37 4.93
N LEU A 28 -23.03 1.20 5.94
CA LEU A 28 -22.00 2.12 6.40
C LEU A 28 -20.81 1.37 6.98
N LEU A 29 -21.05 0.32 7.73
CA LEU A 29 -19.95 -0.47 8.29
C LEU A 29 -19.15 -1.15 7.20
N TYR A 30 -19.85 -1.66 6.18
CA TYR A 30 -19.16 -2.30 5.07
C TYR A 30 -18.29 -1.28 4.33
N THR A 31 -18.84 -0.09 4.07
CA THR A 31 -18.11 0.96 3.35
C THR A 31 -16.90 1.42 4.17
N LEU A 32 -17.08 1.56 5.47
CA LEU A 32 -16.01 1.98 6.33
C LEU A 32 -14.88 0.97 6.35
N ASN A 33 -15.20 -0.30 6.47
CA ASN A 33 -14.19 -1.35 6.43
C ASN A 33 -13.44 -1.35 5.10
N TYR A 34 -14.14 -1.13 4.01
CA TYR A 34 -13.52 -1.09 2.70
C TYR A 34 -12.57 0.11 2.60
N ASN A 35 -13.01 1.27 3.08
CA ASN A 35 -12.18 2.47 3.04
C ASN A 35 -10.95 2.33 3.93
N LEU A 36 -11.07 1.68 5.07
CA LEU A 36 -9.92 1.48 5.93
C LEU A 36 -8.89 0.57 5.26
N GLY A 37 -9.36 -0.42 4.53
CA GLY A 37 -8.45 -1.29 3.78
C GLY A 37 -7.70 -0.51 2.71
N ILE A 38 -8.40 0.38 2.00
CA ILE A 38 -7.78 1.20 0.97
C ILE A 38 -6.77 2.17 1.59
N ALA A 39 -7.13 2.79 2.71
CA ALA A 39 -6.24 3.72 3.38
C ALA A 39 -4.96 3.02 3.85
N GLY A 40 -5.08 1.80 4.35
CA GLY A 40 -3.92 1.04 4.76
C GLY A 40 -3.01 0.71 3.60
N ARG A 41 -3.61 0.40 2.46
CA ARG A 41 -2.83 0.09 1.28
C ARG A 41 -2.09 1.33 0.78
N HIS A 42 -2.75 2.50 0.81
CA HIS A 42 -2.09 3.73 0.40
C HIS A 42 -0.91 4.05 1.30
N ARG A 43 -1.07 3.81 2.59
CA ARG A 43 0.03 4.05 3.52
C ARG A 43 1.20 3.12 3.19
N PHE A 44 0.91 1.85 2.92
CA PHE A 44 1.95 0.91 2.57
C PHE A 44 2.70 1.38 1.31
N VAL A 45 1.96 1.77 0.27
CA VAL A 45 2.58 2.20 -0.98
C VAL A 45 3.47 3.41 -0.75
N THR A 46 3.03 4.38 0.04
CA THR A 46 3.81 5.56 0.30
C THR A 46 5.10 5.23 1.05
N VAL A 47 4.98 4.49 2.14
CA VAL A 47 6.15 4.15 2.95
C VAL A 47 7.09 3.24 2.17
N ALA A 48 6.53 2.24 1.49
CA ALA A 48 7.34 1.30 0.75
C ALA A 48 8.07 1.99 -0.40
N THR A 49 7.44 2.96 -1.05
CA THR A 49 8.09 3.70 -2.12
C THR A 49 9.29 4.49 -1.58
N LEU A 50 9.11 5.14 -0.44
CA LEU A 50 10.20 5.90 0.17
C LEU A 50 11.34 4.97 0.58
N LEU A 51 11.01 3.83 1.19
CA LEU A 51 12.03 2.86 1.58
C LEU A 51 12.74 2.28 0.37
N ALA A 52 11.99 2.01 -0.69
CA ALA A 52 12.58 1.46 -1.91
C ALA A 52 13.52 2.46 -2.56
N ARG A 53 13.14 3.74 -2.55
CA ARG A 53 13.99 4.77 -3.13
C ARG A 53 15.29 4.90 -2.36
N ASP A 54 15.21 4.90 -1.03
CA ASP A 54 16.40 4.96 -0.21
C ASP A 54 17.31 3.78 -0.50
N LYS A 55 16.70 2.60 -0.66
CA LYS A 55 17.48 1.40 -0.92
C LYS A 55 18.12 1.44 -2.30
N ILE A 56 17.42 2.00 -3.28
CA ILE A 56 17.96 2.13 -4.62
C ILE A 56 19.18 3.06 -4.60
N GLU A 57 19.10 4.17 -3.86
CA GLU A 57 20.23 5.08 -3.74
C GLU A 57 21.43 4.38 -3.10
N GLU A 58 21.16 3.56 -2.09
CA GLU A 58 22.19 2.82 -1.43
C GLU A 58 22.85 1.82 -2.38
N VAL A 59 22.02 1.14 -3.18
CA VAL A 59 22.51 0.16 -4.14
C VAL A 59 23.27 0.85 -5.28
N GLU A 60 22.84 2.05 -5.65
CA GLU A 60 23.57 2.79 -6.68
C GLU A 60 24.99 3.08 -6.23
N ALA A 61 25.17 3.38 -4.96
CA ALA A 61 26.48 3.66 -4.44
C ALA A 61 27.32 2.40 -4.35
N ASN A 62 26.66 1.27 -4.14
CA ASN A 62 27.39 0.00 -4.00
C ASN A 62 26.51 -1.10 -4.59
N PRO A 63 26.60 -1.32 -5.90
CA PRO A 63 25.70 -2.24 -6.60
C PRO A 63 25.91 -3.70 -6.21
N GLU A 64 25.13 -4.15 -5.24
CA GLU A 64 25.16 -5.53 -4.81
C GLU A 64 23.77 -5.97 -4.48
N ALA A 65 23.44 -7.17 -4.84
CA ALA A 65 22.15 -7.75 -4.46
C ALA A 65 22.16 -8.00 -2.96
N SER A 66 21.05 -7.70 -2.31
CA SER A 66 20.96 -7.92 -0.87
C SER A 66 19.52 -8.12 -0.45
N THR A 67 19.34 -8.70 0.70
CA THR A 67 18.01 -8.87 1.28
C THR A 67 18.10 -8.60 2.76
N GLY A 68 17.00 -8.23 3.36
CA GLY A 68 16.98 -7.99 4.80
C GLY A 68 15.73 -7.28 5.22
N THR A 69 15.79 -6.71 6.41
CA THR A 69 14.68 -5.92 6.93
C THR A 69 15.18 -4.51 7.18
N PHE A 70 14.24 -3.57 7.20
CA PHE A 70 14.59 -2.19 7.48
C PHE A 70 14.73 -1.99 8.99
N GLN A 71 15.35 -0.89 9.37
CA GLN A 71 15.53 -0.59 10.78
C GLN A 71 14.26 0.02 11.34
N GLU A 72 14.17 0.03 12.66
CA GLU A 72 13.04 0.66 13.31
C GLU A 72 12.88 2.10 12.86
N PRO A 73 11.67 2.58 12.69
CA PRO A 73 10.42 1.91 13.04
C PRO A 73 9.83 1.03 11.94
N TYR A 74 10.61 0.73 10.92
CA TYR A 74 10.11 -0.04 9.77
C TYR A 74 10.60 -1.48 9.77
N SER A 75 10.80 -2.05 10.95
CA SER A 75 11.33 -3.40 11.03
C SER A 75 10.36 -4.47 10.54
N ASP A 76 9.09 -4.14 10.38
CA ASP A 76 8.12 -5.08 9.81
C ASP A 76 8.15 -5.04 8.27
N TYR A 77 8.96 -4.18 7.70
CA TYR A 77 9.15 -4.16 6.24
C TYR A 77 10.45 -4.89 5.91
N SER A 78 10.41 -5.65 4.83
CA SER A 78 11.61 -6.32 4.36
C SER A 78 11.89 -5.90 2.92
N PHE A 79 13.11 -6.12 2.48
CA PHE A 79 13.48 -5.74 1.12
C PHE A 79 14.29 -6.82 0.45
N ALA A 80 14.23 -6.83 -0.87
CA ALA A 80 15.10 -7.67 -1.68
C ALA A 80 15.59 -6.80 -2.82
N ALA A 81 16.87 -6.54 -2.87
CA ALA A 81 17.46 -5.75 -3.92
C ALA A 81 18.19 -6.66 -4.89
N VAL A 82 17.93 -6.49 -6.17
CA VAL A 82 18.52 -7.31 -7.22
C VAL A 82 19.13 -6.38 -8.25
N VAL A 83 20.34 -6.68 -8.66
CA VAL A 83 21.02 -5.92 -9.70
C VAL A 83 21.19 -6.82 -10.90
N ARG A 84 20.74 -6.39 -12.06
CA ARG A 84 20.85 -7.15 -13.28
C ARG A 84 21.50 -6.34 -14.36
N GLY A 85 22.10 -7.03 -15.31
CA GLY A 85 22.56 -6.36 -16.50
C GLY A 85 21.39 -5.91 -17.33
N SER A 86 21.48 -4.78 -17.98
CA SER A 86 20.44 -4.33 -18.87
C SER A 86 20.91 -4.56 -20.30
N PRO A 87 20.00 -4.44 -21.26
CA PRO A 87 20.41 -4.58 -22.67
C PRO A 87 21.25 -3.40 -23.14
N PHE A 88 21.38 -2.36 -22.31
CA PHE A 88 22.17 -1.20 -22.68
C PHE A 88 23.56 -1.30 -22.05
N PRO A 89 24.64 -1.13 -22.82
CA PRO A 89 25.98 -1.22 -22.28
C PRO A 89 26.21 -0.14 -21.22
N GLY A 90 26.87 -0.52 -20.15
CA GLY A 90 27.18 0.42 -19.09
C GLY A 90 26.03 0.80 -18.20
N ILE A 91 24.89 0.15 -18.36
CA ILE A 91 23.72 0.43 -17.54
C ILE A 91 23.25 -0.87 -16.91
N SER A 92 22.97 -0.79 -15.63
CA SER A 92 22.42 -1.94 -14.90
C SER A 92 21.02 -1.63 -14.43
N GLU A 93 20.24 -2.67 -14.25
CA GLU A 93 18.89 -2.52 -13.73
C GLU A 93 18.88 -2.92 -12.28
N VAL A 94 18.36 -2.04 -11.45
CA VAL A 94 18.22 -2.31 -10.02
C VAL A 94 16.75 -2.44 -9.71
N SER A 95 16.39 -3.53 -9.08
CA SER A 95 15.00 -3.73 -8.64
C SER A 95 15.02 -3.92 -7.14
N VAL A 96 14.20 -3.16 -6.45
CA VAL A 96 14.04 -3.31 -5.02
C VAL A 96 12.58 -3.65 -4.76
N THR A 97 12.36 -4.77 -4.10
CA THR A 97 11.02 -5.17 -3.70
C THR A 97 10.91 -4.96 -2.21
N VAL A 98 9.94 -4.19 -1.78
CA VAL A 98 9.67 -3.95 -0.37
C VAL A 98 8.38 -4.69 -0.02
N SER A 99 8.42 -5.46 1.05
CA SER A 99 7.30 -6.29 1.45
C SER A 99 6.92 -6.06 2.89
N ARG A 100 5.65 -6.17 3.16
CA ARG A 100 5.15 -6.13 4.52
C ARG A 100 3.94 -7.05 4.57
N GLY A 101 4.08 -8.19 5.24
CA GLY A 101 3.01 -9.17 5.26
C GLY A 101 2.72 -9.65 3.85
N ASP A 102 1.48 -9.49 3.43
CA ASP A 102 1.06 -9.93 2.10
C ASP A 102 1.21 -8.85 1.04
N GLU A 103 1.65 -7.67 1.43
CA GLU A 103 1.78 -6.58 0.48
C GLU A 103 3.19 -6.46 -0.03
N ASN A 104 3.32 -6.18 -1.31
CA ASN A 104 4.62 -6.04 -1.96
C ASN A 104 4.63 -4.83 -2.88
N LEU A 105 5.76 -4.18 -2.96
CA LEU A 105 5.96 -3.08 -3.90
C LEU A 105 7.32 -3.25 -4.54
N LYS A 106 7.37 -3.24 -5.86
CA LYS A 106 8.63 -3.36 -6.58
C LYS A 106 8.93 -2.07 -7.30
N LEU A 107 10.13 -1.56 -7.10
CA LEU A 107 10.57 -0.35 -7.77
C LEU A 107 11.82 -0.71 -8.57
N THR A 108 11.83 -0.34 -9.83
CA THR A 108 12.95 -0.64 -10.71
C THR A 108 13.54 0.65 -11.27
N ASP A 109 14.84 0.72 -11.31
CA ASP A 109 15.51 1.88 -11.84
C ASP A 109 16.74 1.43 -12.63
N LEU A 110 17.21 2.28 -13.50
CA LEU A 110 18.41 2.01 -14.26
C LEU A 110 19.53 2.86 -13.71
N ILE A 111 20.68 2.26 -13.50
CA ILE A 111 21.81 2.99 -12.98
C ILE A 111 23.02 2.78 -13.87
N GLY A 112 23.89 3.75 -13.85
CA GLY A 112 25.14 3.64 -14.60
C GLY A 112 26.00 2.57 -13.97
N SER A 113 26.40 1.62 -14.79
CA SER A 113 27.10 0.48 -14.32
C SER A 113 28.49 0.78 -13.89
N GLY A 114 28.64 1.00 -12.65
CA GLY A 114 29.93 1.14 -12.10
C GLY A 114 30.73 2.26 -12.60
N ASN A 115 30.14 3.21 -13.16
CA ASN A 115 30.91 4.13 -13.73
C ASN A 115 30.43 5.47 -13.60
N GLY A 116 30.67 5.95 -12.52
CA GLY A 116 30.29 7.23 -12.25
C GLY A 116 30.79 8.21 -13.20
N THR A 117 31.81 7.82 -13.82
CA THR A 117 32.36 8.75 -14.71
C THR A 117 31.43 9.12 -15.75
N ASP A 118 30.60 8.27 -16.07
CA ASP A 118 29.74 8.59 -17.10
C ASP A 118 29.00 9.78 -16.79
N GLN A 119 28.81 9.98 -15.59
CA GLN A 119 28.07 11.04 -15.24
C GLN A 119 28.80 12.22 -15.34
N ALA A 120 29.98 12.13 -15.26
CA ALA A 120 30.77 13.28 -15.34
C ALA A 120 30.38 14.06 -16.53
N HIS A 121 29.67 13.51 -17.31
CA HIS A 121 29.28 14.34 -18.39
C HIS A 121 27.88 14.77 -18.30
#